data_ae99d25024335b349b5a2a015278b251
#
_entry.id   ae99d25024335b349b5a2a015278b251
#
_cell.length_a   1.000
_cell.length_b   1.000
_cell.length_c   1.000
_cell.angle_alpha   90.00
_cell.angle_beta   90.00
_cell.angle_gamma   90.00
#
_symmetry.space_group_name_H-M   'P 1'
#
loop_
_entity.id
_entity.type
_entity.pdbx_description
1 polymer ?
#
loop_
_entity_poly.entity_id
_entity_poly.type
_entity_poly.pdbx_seq_one_letter_code
_entity_poly.pdbx_strand_id
1 'polypeptide(L)'
;MPDLPMYERWRDVPDGLYTKTQLADLDLPRQPGGPVAAHVVIRDWRDRKTTVPLYAWQESVPSPASLAQLEAARRRGGAGRVCDGCGARPDRPTIAGDGDRHWCPACARIQRLRSAVAAAAAGRIDAVLWAADLLAPDAPPAVVVRVRQITRPPSPAGRRNPEPIAARVDAVDTTGTRLVDATLRLAGPRVRAVPDDAVDPAGLAGPMRRLLTEPVIVTWSGGEIDSLWRLYDVDRPRLWPPAYIGGNPDALWRRATCWRGEVDVDDPRLELRSALDPGNAERTLLMLRRMAATDLTATASP
;
A
#
# COMPACT_ATOMS: atom_id res chain seq x y z
N MET A 1 27.32 20.56 -14.03
CA MET A 1 27.61 19.19 -13.55
C MET A 1 26.31 18.44 -13.61
N PRO A 2 26.24 17.19 -14.11
CA PRO A 2 24.99 16.44 -14.07
C PRO A 2 24.55 16.31 -12.61
N ASP A 3 23.26 16.51 -12.36
CA ASP A 3 22.68 16.27 -11.05
C ASP A 3 22.84 14.78 -10.70
N LEU A 4 23.59 14.49 -9.63
CA LEU A 4 23.78 13.12 -9.17
C LEU A 4 22.47 12.60 -8.54
N PRO A 5 22.12 11.33 -8.76
CA PRO A 5 20.97 10.71 -8.12
C PRO A 5 20.99 10.90 -6.60
N MET A 6 19.84 11.26 -6.01
CA MET A 6 19.66 11.42 -4.57
C MET A 6 18.56 10.48 -4.08
N TYR A 7 18.87 9.61 -3.13
CA TYR A 7 17.95 8.66 -2.53
C TYR A 7 17.50 9.15 -1.16
N GLU A 8 16.22 9.16 -0.91
CA GLU A 8 15.68 9.59 0.38
C GLU A 8 15.78 8.53 1.49
N ARG A 9 16.01 7.27 1.12
CA ARG A 9 16.05 6.14 2.05
C ARG A 9 17.04 5.08 1.58
N TRP A 10 17.67 4.38 2.52
CA TRP A 10 18.58 3.27 2.23
C TRP A 10 17.99 2.17 1.35
N ARG A 11 16.71 1.87 1.50
CA ARG A 11 16.03 0.84 0.71
C ARG A 11 15.87 1.18 -0.77
N ASP A 12 15.96 2.49 -1.10
CA ASP A 12 15.82 2.99 -2.47
C ASP A 12 17.18 3.01 -3.18
N VAL A 13 18.28 2.75 -2.44
CA VAL A 13 19.63 2.71 -2.99
C VAL A 13 19.85 1.39 -3.75
N PRO A 14 20.18 1.44 -5.05
CA PRO A 14 20.46 0.25 -5.83
C PRO A 14 21.62 -0.58 -5.26
N ASP A 15 21.58 -1.88 -5.49
CA ASP A 15 22.72 -2.74 -5.22
C ASP A 15 23.94 -2.28 -6.04
N GLY A 16 25.10 -2.30 -5.39
CA GLY A 16 26.36 -1.86 -6.02
C GLY A 16 26.80 -0.44 -5.68
N LEU A 17 25.99 0.33 -4.95
CA LEU A 17 26.37 1.63 -4.39
C LEU A 17 26.66 1.51 -2.90
N TYR A 18 27.81 2.04 -2.46
CA TYR A 18 28.32 1.89 -1.10
C TYR A 18 28.82 3.23 -0.55
N THR A 19 28.69 3.44 0.74
CA THR A 19 29.44 4.50 1.43
C THR A 19 30.91 4.11 1.60
N LYS A 20 31.75 5.10 1.90
CA LYS A 20 33.15 4.86 2.27
C LYS A 20 33.29 3.88 3.46
N THR A 21 32.43 4.02 4.46
CA THR A 21 32.39 3.12 5.64
C THR A 21 32.05 1.69 5.24
N GLN A 22 31.00 1.52 4.42
CA GLN A 22 30.60 0.20 3.95
C GLN A 22 31.68 -0.49 3.10
N LEU A 23 32.40 0.28 2.29
CA LEU A 23 33.55 -0.25 1.55
C LEU A 23 34.67 -0.70 2.49
N ALA A 24 34.92 0.06 3.56
CA ALA A 24 35.93 -0.28 4.56
C ALA A 24 35.55 -1.50 5.41
N ASP A 25 34.24 -1.78 5.56
CA ASP A 25 33.70 -2.90 6.32
C ASP A 25 33.57 -4.19 5.50
N LEU A 26 33.97 -4.20 4.24
CA LEU A 26 34.04 -5.43 3.45
C LEU A 26 35.01 -6.46 4.07
N ASP A 27 34.83 -7.73 3.76
CA ASP A 27 35.73 -8.81 4.23
C ASP A 27 37.18 -8.56 3.79
N LEU A 28 37.33 -8.05 2.57
CA LEU A 28 38.58 -7.44 2.09
C LEU A 28 38.31 -5.94 1.91
N PRO A 29 38.71 -5.11 2.89
CA PRO A 29 38.45 -3.68 2.90
C PRO A 29 38.85 -2.95 1.62
N ARG A 30 37.98 -2.10 1.14
CA ARG A 30 38.19 -1.28 -0.06
C ARG A 30 38.01 0.20 0.26
N GLN A 31 38.37 1.04 -0.67
CA GLN A 31 38.17 2.50 -0.61
C GLN A 31 37.61 3.01 -1.95
N PRO A 32 36.96 4.18 -1.99
CA PRO A 32 36.53 4.78 -3.24
C PRO A 32 37.76 4.95 -4.20
N GLY A 33 37.61 4.52 -5.44
CA GLY A 33 38.57 4.69 -6.51
C GLY A 33 38.05 5.57 -7.64
N GLY A 34 36.73 5.80 -7.68
CA GLY A 34 36.04 6.65 -8.64
C GLY A 34 35.31 7.84 -7.99
N PRO A 35 34.64 8.67 -8.80
CA PRO A 35 33.86 9.80 -8.32
C PRO A 35 32.61 9.35 -7.51
N VAL A 36 32.01 10.30 -6.82
CA VAL A 36 30.69 10.08 -6.19
C VAL A 36 29.67 9.74 -7.28
N ALA A 37 29.00 8.61 -7.15
CA ALA A 37 27.99 8.12 -8.10
C ALA A 37 26.57 8.56 -7.74
N ALA A 38 26.29 8.74 -6.44
CA ALA A 38 24.99 9.15 -5.94
C ALA A 38 25.10 9.67 -4.49
N HIS A 39 23.98 10.13 -3.96
CA HIS A 39 23.85 10.50 -2.55
C HIS A 39 22.67 9.79 -1.91
N VAL A 40 22.75 9.54 -0.59
CA VAL A 40 21.60 9.09 0.21
C VAL A 40 21.38 10.03 1.40
N VAL A 41 20.12 10.37 1.67
CA VAL A 41 19.73 11.15 2.84
C VAL A 41 19.55 10.20 4.02
N ILE A 42 20.29 10.45 5.10
CA ILE A 42 20.15 9.70 6.36
C ILE A 42 19.80 10.66 7.49
N ARG A 43 19.33 10.10 8.61
CA ARG A 43 19.24 10.83 9.87
C ARG A 43 20.40 10.45 10.76
N ASP A 44 21.09 11.46 11.30
CA ASP A 44 22.15 11.23 12.29
C ASP A 44 21.52 10.85 13.65
N TRP A 45 22.36 10.53 14.62
CA TRP A 45 21.94 10.18 16.00
C TRP A 45 21.20 11.32 16.74
N ARG A 46 21.21 12.54 16.20
CA ARG A 46 20.45 13.70 16.68
C ARG A 46 19.20 13.96 15.84
N ASP A 47 18.77 12.99 15.03
CA ASP A 47 17.63 13.08 14.10
C ASP A 47 17.76 14.18 13.02
N ARG A 48 18.96 14.70 12.76
CA ARG A 48 19.19 15.70 11.72
C ARG A 48 19.41 14.99 10.38
N LYS A 49 18.75 15.51 9.33
CA LYS A 49 19.02 15.05 7.95
C LYS A 49 20.44 15.40 7.56
N THR A 50 21.18 14.40 7.08
CA THR A 50 22.52 14.57 6.50
C THR A 50 22.60 13.78 5.21
N THR A 51 23.44 14.23 4.28
CA THR A 51 23.63 13.59 2.98
C THR A 51 24.95 12.85 2.98
N VAL A 52 24.93 11.57 2.60
CA VAL A 52 26.11 10.72 2.55
C VAL A 52 26.40 10.34 1.09
N PRO A 53 27.66 10.50 0.62
CA PRO A 53 28.04 10.11 -0.73
C PRO A 53 28.09 8.59 -0.88
N LEU A 54 27.68 8.13 -2.06
CA LEU A 54 27.70 6.74 -2.49
C LEU A 54 28.68 6.58 -3.66
N TYR A 55 29.39 5.47 -3.69
CA TYR A 55 30.40 5.11 -4.67
C TYR A 55 30.06 3.78 -5.31
N ALA A 56 30.31 3.63 -6.61
CA ALA A 56 30.16 2.36 -7.31
C ALA A 56 31.22 1.37 -6.81
N TRP A 57 30.80 0.18 -6.40
CA TRP A 57 31.72 -0.82 -5.86
C TRP A 57 32.72 -1.31 -6.93
N GLN A 58 32.31 -1.35 -8.20
CA GLN A 58 33.17 -1.74 -9.32
C GLN A 58 34.36 -0.82 -9.50
N GLU A 59 34.21 0.47 -9.16
CA GLU A 59 35.28 1.48 -9.26
C GLU A 59 36.06 1.60 -7.96
N SER A 60 35.71 0.84 -6.92
CA SER A 60 36.48 0.85 -5.68
C SER A 60 37.82 0.13 -5.83
N VAL A 61 38.81 0.55 -5.08
CA VAL A 61 40.15 -0.05 -5.07
C VAL A 61 40.43 -0.70 -3.72
N PRO A 62 41.31 -1.72 -3.66
CA PRO A 62 41.74 -2.29 -2.38
C PRO A 62 42.30 -1.20 -1.47
N SER A 63 41.97 -1.28 -0.16
CA SER A 63 42.60 -0.38 0.82
C SER A 63 44.09 -0.76 1.01
N PRO A 64 44.98 0.20 1.32
CA PRO A 64 46.39 -0.07 1.54
C PRO A 64 46.65 -0.71 2.93
N ALA A 65 45.75 -1.55 3.41
CA ALA A 65 45.87 -2.20 4.69
C ALA A 65 46.92 -3.33 4.66
N SER A 66 47.72 -3.43 5.70
CA SER A 66 48.66 -4.55 5.89
C SER A 66 47.92 -5.85 6.20
N LEU A 67 48.55 -7.01 5.99
CA LEU A 67 47.98 -8.31 6.35
C LEU A 67 47.54 -8.37 7.81
N ALA A 68 48.31 -7.81 8.74
CA ALA A 68 47.95 -7.75 10.16
C ALA A 68 46.67 -6.93 10.41
N GLN A 69 46.50 -5.81 9.66
CA GLN A 69 45.25 -5.01 9.74
C GLN A 69 44.05 -5.74 9.14
N LEU A 70 44.24 -6.49 8.04
CA LEU A 70 43.18 -7.32 7.44
C LEU A 70 42.77 -8.45 8.38
N GLU A 71 43.72 -9.13 9.03
CA GLU A 71 43.43 -10.15 10.05
C GLU A 71 42.70 -9.55 11.27
N ALA A 72 43.10 -8.37 11.73
CA ALA A 72 42.44 -7.68 12.82
C ALA A 72 41.01 -7.27 12.43
N ALA A 73 40.79 -6.81 11.20
CA ALA A 73 39.41 -6.53 10.67
C ALA A 73 38.58 -7.79 10.59
N ARG A 74 39.15 -8.91 10.15
CA ARG A 74 38.48 -10.23 10.12
C ARG A 74 38.05 -10.68 11.52
N ARG A 75 38.88 -10.51 12.55
CA ARG A 75 38.57 -10.87 13.93
C ARG A 75 37.44 -10.03 14.52
N ARG A 76 37.38 -8.74 14.18
CA ARG A 76 36.31 -7.83 14.59
C ARG A 76 34.96 -8.16 13.96
N GLY A 77 34.96 -8.78 12.80
CA GLY A 77 33.74 -9.20 12.09
C GLY A 77 33.13 -10.51 12.59
N GLY A 78 33.79 -11.26 13.46
CA GLY A 78 33.28 -12.43 14.22
C GLY A 78 32.28 -13.33 13.50
N ALA A 79 31.32 -13.84 14.26
CA ALA A 79 30.25 -14.72 13.79
C ALA A 79 29.36 -14.09 12.72
N GLY A 80 29.25 -12.76 12.68
CA GLY A 80 28.40 -12.03 11.72
C GLY A 80 28.87 -12.03 10.27
N ARG A 81 29.79 -12.90 9.88
CA ARG A 81 30.27 -12.97 8.49
C ARG A 81 29.92 -14.27 7.76
N VAL A 82 29.32 -15.21 8.45
CA VAL A 82 28.81 -16.44 7.83
C VAL A 82 27.29 -16.43 7.89
N CYS A 83 26.67 -16.75 6.79
CA CYS A 83 25.21 -16.81 6.69
C CYS A 83 24.69 -18.08 7.36
N ASP A 84 23.83 -17.96 8.37
CA ASP A 84 23.22 -19.11 9.05
C ASP A 84 22.23 -19.88 8.16
N GLY A 85 21.81 -19.30 7.03
CA GLY A 85 20.88 -19.95 6.12
C GLY A 85 21.54 -20.79 5.04
N CYS A 86 22.65 -20.32 4.45
CA CYS A 86 23.28 -21.02 3.33
C CYS A 86 24.77 -21.28 3.51
N GLY A 87 25.36 -20.89 4.66
CA GLY A 87 26.79 -21.05 4.94
C GLY A 87 27.72 -20.14 4.11
N ALA A 88 27.18 -19.25 3.26
CA ALA A 88 27.98 -18.35 2.48
C ALA A 88 28.70 -17.33 3.36
N ARG A 89 29.91 -16.95 2.96
CA ARG A 89 30.67 -15.85 3.53
C ARG A 89 30.65 -14.67 2.55
N PRO A 90 29.65 -13.77 2.65
CA PRO A 90 29.57 -12.63 1.74
C PRO A 90 30.67 -11.60 2.01
N ASP A 91 30.97 -10.80 0.99
CA ASP A 91 31.92 -9.66 1.15
C ASP A 91 31.41 -8.63 2.15
N ARG A 92 30.09 -8.40 2.19
CA ARG A 92 29.44 -7.53 3.17
C ARG A 92 29.17 -8.26 4.48
N PRO A 93 29.15 -7.54 5.62
CA PRO A 93 28.62 -8.11 6.84
C PRO A 93 27.21 -8.66 6.62
N THR A 94 26.92 -9.76 7.27
CA THR A 94 25.57 -10.33 7.27
C THR A 94 24.58 -9.40 7.97
N ILE A 95 23.32 -9.55 7.66
CA ILE A 95 22.22 -8.78 8.24
C ILE A 95 21.69 -9.55 9.45
N ALA A 96 21.59 -8.90 10.59
CA ALA A 96 20.95 -9.49 11.77
C ALA A 96 19.48 -9.81 11.48
N GLY A 97 19.07 -11.00 11.81
CA GLY A 97 17.69 -11.50 11.71
C GLY A 97 17.12 -11.84 13.09
N ASP A 98 16.00 -12.54 13.10
CA ASP A 98 15.35 -12.96 14.34
C ASP A 98 16.19 -14.01 15.07
N GLY A 99 16.28 -13.91 16.39
CA GLY A 99 16.91 -14.90 17.26
C GLY A 99 18.42 -15.06 17.04
N ASP A 100 19.17 -13.98 17.00
CA ASP A 100 20.64 -13.94 16.84
C ASP A 100 21.16 -14.57 15.53
N ARG A 101 20.29 -14.77 14.54
CA ARG A 101 20.70 -15.29 13.24
C ARG A 101 21.27 -14.18 12.36
N HIS A 102 22.23 -14.60 11.53
CA HIS A 102 22.90 -13.73 10.57
C HIS A 102 22.66 -14.19 9.13
N TRP A 103 22.09 -13.33 8.30
CA TRP A 103 21.71 -13.65 6.93
C TRP A 103 22.56 -12.90 5.90
N CYS A 104 23.02 -13.57 4.86
CA CYS A 104 23.48 -12.86 3.67
C CYS A 104 22.31 -12.10 3.02
N PRO A 105 22.57 -11.06 2.18
CA PRO A 105 21.52 -10.28 1.54
C PRO A 105 20.45 -11.13 0.82
N ALA A 106 20.87 -12.19 0.12
CA ALA A 106 19.95 -13.09 -0.57
C ALA A 106 19.05 -13.87 0.40
N CYS A 107 19.63 -14.48 1.45
CA CYS A 107 18.84 -15.18 2.46
C CYS A 107 17.91 -14.24 3.24
N ALA A 108 18.37 -13.03 3.58
CA ALA A 108 17.55 -12.02 4.22
C ALA A 108 16.34 -11.63 3.32
N ARG A 109 16.55 -11.49 2.00
CA ARG A 109 15.46 -11.24 1.06
C ARG A 109 14.47 -12.41 1.01
N ILE A 110 14.96 -13.65 0.96
CA ILE A 110 14.11 -14.84 0.97
C ILE A 110 13.26 -14.90 2.26
N GLN A 111 13.85 -14.61 3.43
CA GLN A 111 13.09 -14.60 4.68
C GLN A 111 12.03 -13.50 4.71
N ARG A 112 12.37 -12.29 4.26
CA ARG A 112 11.37 -11.22 4.14
C ARG A 112 10.22 -11.59 3.21
N LEU A 113 10.52 -12.21 2.05
CA LEU A 113 9.50 -12.67 1.13
C LEU A 113 8.61 -13.76 1.75
N ARG A 114 9.18 -14.74 2.46
CA ARG A 114 8.41 -15.75 3.18
C ARG A 114 7.48 -15.14 4.21
N SER A 115 7.98 -14.16 4.99
CA SER A 115 7.16 -13.44 5.97
C SER A 115 6.05 -12.64 5.30
N ALA A 116 6.33 -11.97 4.19
CA ALA A 116 5.32 -11.23 3.43
C ALA A 116 4.23 -12.15 2.86
N VAL A 117 4.61 -13.31 2.31
CA VAL A 117 3.66 -14.33 1.80
C VAL A 117 2.80 -14.89 2.94
N ALA A 118 3.40 -15.19 4.10
CA ALA A 118 2.65 -15.67 5.27
C ALA A 118 1.66 -14.61 5.78
N ALA A 119 2.08 -13.33 5.84
CA ALA A 119 1.20 -12.23 6.21
C ALA A 119 0.07 -12.02 5.18
N ALA A 120 0.36 -12.17 3.88
CA ALA A 120 -0.63 -12.13 2.82
C ALA A 120 -1.67 -13.25 2.95
N ALA A 121 -1.23 -14.48 3.27
CA ALA A 121 -2.13 -15.62 3.50
C ALA A 121 -3.05 -15.38 4.71
N ALA A 122 -2.52 -14.88 5.83
CA ALA A 122 -3.33 -14.51 6.99
C ALA A 122 -4.35 -13.41 6.66
N GLY A 123 -3.91 -12.33 5.98
CA GLY A 123 -4.79 -11.25 5.55
C GLY A 123 -5.89 -11.72 4.57
N ARG A 124 -5.60 -12.72 3.73
CA ARG A 124 -6.60 -13.34 2.83
C ARG A 124 -7.68 -14.07 3.62
N ILE A 125 -7.31 -14.82 4.64
CA ILE A 125 -8.27 -15.51 5.53
C ILE A 125 -9.19 -14.48 6.18
N ASP A 126 -8.63 -13.42 6.77
CA ASP A 126 -9.39 -12.35 7.40
C ASP A 126 -10.37 -11.67 6.43
N ALA A 127 -9.93 -11.44 5.19
CA ALA A 127 -10.77 -10.82 4.17
C ALA A 127 -11.94 -11.72 3.74
N VAL A 128 -11.72 -13.04 3.64
CA VAL A 128 -12.75 -14.03 3.30
C VAL A 128 -13.77 -14.14 4.41
N LEU A 129 -13.33 -14.30 5.67
CA LEU A 129 -14.22 -14.39 6.83
C LEU A 129 -15.04 -13.12 6.98
N TRP A 130 -14.41 -11.95 6.86
CA TRP A 130 -15.13 -10.67 6.88
C TRP A 130 -16.23 -10.59 5.82
N ALA A 131 -15.97 -11.03 4.58
CA ALA A 131 -16.97 -11.01 3.52
C ALA A 131 -18.09 -12.04 3.76
N ALA A 132 -17.76 -13.20 4.32
CA ALA A 132 -18.73 -14.22 4.70
C ALA A 132 -19.67 -13.73 5.82
N ASP A 133 -19.10 -13.11 6.87
CA ASP A 133 -19.87 -12.52 7.97
C ASP A 133 -20.80 -11.40 7.49
N LEU A 134 -20.33 -10.55 6.57
CA LEU A 134 -21.12 -9.46 5.99
C LEU A 134 -22.32 -9.98 5.19
N LEU A 135 -22.17 -11.11 4.50
CA LEU A 135 -23.19 -11.71 3.63
C LEU A 135 -23.97 -12.83 4.31
N ALA A 136 -23.73 -13.10 5.60
CA ALA A 136 -24.44 -14.11 6.35
C ALA A 136 -25.96 -13.80 6.41
N PRO A 137 -26.85 -14.82 6.43
CA PRO A 137 -28.30 -14.60 6.45
C PRO A 137 -28.82 -13.85 7.67
N ASP A 138 -28.08 -13.93 8.79
CA ASP A 138 -28.40 -13.27 10.07
C ASP A 138 -27.60 -11.96 10.26
N ALA A 139 -26.80 -11.58 9.27
CA ALA A 139 -26.08 -10.31 9.31
C ALA A 139 -27.03 -9.10 9.25
N PRO A 140 -26.66 -7.96 9.85
CA PRO A 140 -27.41 -6.72 9.67
C PRO A 140 -27.54 -6.37 8.18
N PRO A 141 -28.69 -5.79 7.76
CA PRO A 141 -28.86 -5.36 6.38
C PRO A 141 -27.68 -4.51 5.91
N ALA A 142 -27.06 -4.87 4.81
CA ALA A 142 -25.93 -4.16 4.25
C ALA A 142 -26.21 -3.71 2.81
N VAL A 143 -25.59 -2.59 2.43
CA VAL A 143 -25.72 -1.98 1.10
C VAL A 143 -24.33 -1.63 0.58
N VAL A 144 -24.06 -2.02 -0.64
CA VAL A 144 -22.87 -1.59 -1.38
C VAL A 144 -23.19 -0.27 -2.07
N VAL A 145 -22.44 0.76 -1.70
CA VAL A 145 -22.62 2.11 -2.26
C VAL A 145 -21.34 2.53 -2.98
N ARG A 146 -21.50 3.00 -4.21
CA ARG A 146 -20.43 3.61 -5.00
C ARG A 146 -20.80 5.03 -5.33
N VAL A 147 -19.84 5.92 -5.13
CA VAL A 147 -20.00 7.34 -5.44
C VAL A 147 -18.82 7.79 -6.29
N ARG A 148 -19.11 8.19 -7.52
CA ARG A 148 -18.13 8.76 -8.43
C ARG A 148 -18.37 10.26 -8.58
N GLN A 149 -17.45 11.05 -8.11
CA GLN A 149 -17.48 12.50 -8.29
C GLN A 149 -17.20 12.88 -9.75
N ILE A 150 -17.99 13.80 -10.27
CA ILE A 150 -17.86 14.37 -11.61
C ILE A 150 -17.38 15.80 -11.43
N THR A 151 -16.17 16.08 -11.88
CA THR A 151 -15.57 17.43 -11.84
C THR A 151 -15.72 18.13 -13.18
N ARG A 152 -15.54 19.44 -13.19
CA ARG A 152 -15.51 20.19 -14.45
C ARG A 152 -14.35 19.72 -15.34
N PRO A 153 -14.55 19.72 -16.67
CA PRO A 153 -13.43 19.56 -17.60
C PRO A 153 -12.34 20.60 -17.30
N PRO A 154 -11.07 20.27 -17.56
CA PRO A 154 -10.00 21.26 -17.46
C PRO A 154 -10.30 22.48 -18.30
N SER A 155 -9.93 23.67 -17.83
CA SER A 155 -10.02 24.88 -18.63
C SER A 155 -9.12 24.80 -19.89
N PRO A 156 -9.32 25.61 -20.92
CA PRO A 156 -8.43 25.65 -22.08
C PRO A 156 -6.95 25.90 -21.73
N ALA A 157 -6.68 26.52 -20.56
CA ALA A 157 -5.35 26.72 -20.03
C ALA A 157 -4.85 25.53 -19.16
N GLY A 158 -5.53 24.36 -19.19
CA GLY A 158 -5.15 23.16 -18.44
C GLY A 158 -5.45 23.20 -16.93
N ARG A 159 -6.06 24.26 -16.41
CA ARG A 159 -6.42 24.36 -14.98
C ARG A 159 -7.56 23.40 -14.64
N ARG A 160 -7.34 22.52 -13.69
CA ARG A 160 -8.37 21.65 -13.12
C ARG A 160 -9.02 22.33 -11.92
N ASN A 161 -10.35 22.30 -11.86
CA ASN A 161 -11.09 22.64 -10.64
C ASN A 161 -11.44 21.31 -9.94
N PRO A 162 -10.90 21.03 -8.74
CA PRO A 162 -11.14 19.79 -8.02
C PRO A 162 -12.57 19.70 -7.44
N GLU A 163 -13.31 20.83 -7.39
CA GLU A 163 -14.67 20.85 -6.83
C GLU A 163 -15.63 20.07 -7.73
N PRO A 164 -16.32 19.03 -7.17
CA PRO A 164 -17.26 18.24 -7.95
C PRO A 164 -18.52 19.06 -8.31
N ILE A 165 -18.99 18.91 -9.54
CA ILE A 165 -20.23 19.53 -10.04
C ILE A 165 -21.41 18.59 -10.00
N ALA A 166 -21.16 17.28 -9.95
CA ALA A 166 -22.15 16.24 -9.80
C ALA A 166 -21.55 15.01 -9.11
N ALA A 167 -22.38 14.12 -8.60
CA ALA A 167 -21.96 12.83 -8.06
C ALA A 167 -22.86 11.73 -8.63
N ARG A 168 -22.28 10.73 -9.31
CA ARG A 168 -22.99 9.51 -9.70
C ARG A 168 -23.03 8.59 -8.49
N VAL A 169 -24.22 8.26 -8.04
CA VAL A 169 -24.49 7.34 -6.93
C VAL A 169 -25.12 6.07 -7.49
N ASP A 170 -24.55 4.94 -7.11
CA ASP A 170 -24.99 3.61 -7.48
C ASP A 170 -24.99 2.74 -6.21
N ALA A 171 -26.14 2.14 -5.87
CA ALA A 171 -26.30 1.37 -4.63
C ALA A 171 -27.13 0.11 -4.87
N VAL A 172 -26.64 -1.01 -4.33
CA VAL A 172 -27.35 -2.30 -4.35
C VAL A 172 -27.33 -2.94 -2.95
N ASP A 173 -28.39 -3.66 -2.59
CA ASP A 173 -28.39 -4.47 -1.39
C ASP A 173 -27.62 -5.79 -1.57
N THR A 174 -27.52 -6.59 -0.51
CA THR A 174 -26.82 -7.89 -0.54
C THR A 174 -27.51 -8.93 -1.43
N THR A 175 -28.78 -8.75 -1.79
CA THR A 175 -29.48 -9.61 -2.76
C THR A 175 -29.14 -9.26 -4.20
N GLY A 176 -28.66 -8.05 -4.45
CA GLY A 176 -28.40 -7.46 -5.76
C GLY A 176 -29.53 -6.54 -6.25
N THR A 177 -30.52 -6.27 -5.40
CA THR A 177 -31.58 -5.32 -5.73
C THR A 177 -31.02 -3.91 -5.77
N ARG A 178 -31.27 -3.21 -6.86
CA ARG A 178 -30.81 -1.83 -7.05
C ARG A 178 -31.68 -0.88 -6.25
N LEU A 179 -31.06 -0.15 -5.32
CA LEU A 179 -31.72 0.80 -4.43
C LEU A 179 -31.63 2.24 -4.95
N VAL A 180 -30.51 2.60 -5.53
CA VAL A 180 -30.26 3.93 -6.11
C VAL A 180 -29.41 3.76 -7.37
N ASP A 181 -29.75 4.55 -8.39
CA ASP A 181 -28.95 4.71 -9.61
C ASP A 181 -29.25 6.13 -10.15
N ALA A 182 -28.48 7.12 -9.69
CA ALA A 182 -28.76 8.51 -10.01
C ALA A 182 -27.47 9.35 -10.11
N THR A 183 -27.52 10.37 -10.97
CA THR A 183 -26.53 11.45 -10.97
C THR A 183 -27.11 12.63 -10.20
N LEU A 184 -26.48 12.99 -9.07
CA LEU A 184 -26.89 14.11 -8.23
C LEU A 184 -26.18 15.39 -8.67
N ARG A 185 -26.92 16.47 -8.83
CA ARG A 185 -26.36 17.80 -9.08
C ARG A 185 -25.80 18.37 -7.77
N LEU A 186 -24.50 18.71 -7.76
CA LEU A 186 -23.84 19.33 -6.60
C LEU A 186 -23.60 20.83 -6.83
N ALA A 187 -23.55 21.26 -8.07
CA ALA A 187 -23.32 22.64 -8.43
C ALA A 187 -24.63 23.41 -8.67
N GLY A 188 -24.57 24.71 -8.41
CA GLY A 188 -25.74 25.60 -8.62
C GLY A 188 -26.28 25.61 -10.06
N PRO A 189 -27.50 26.12 -10.28
CA PRO A 189 -28.24 26.01 -11.55
C PRO A 189 -27.55 26.67 -12.75
N ARG A 190 -26.64 27.63 -12.52
CA ARG A 190 -25.91 28.33 -13.56
C ARG A 190 -24.72 27.56 -14.16
N VAL A 191 -24.34 26.43 -13.57
CA VAL A 191 -23.21 25.62 -14.05
C VAL A 191 -23.68 24.71 -15.19
N ARG A 192 -23.26 25.02 -16.43
CA ARG A 192 -23.67 24.30 -17.64
C ARG A 192 -22.96 22.97 -17.88
N ALA A 193 -21.83 22.72 -17.22
CA ALA A 193 -21.04 21.49 -17.40
C ALA A 193 -21.56 20.29 -16.60
N VAL A 194 -22.67 20.44 -15.87
CA VAL A 194 -23.34 19.35 -15.13
C VAL A 194 -23.99 18.42 -16.15
N PRO A 195 -23.87 17.08 -15.98
CA PRO A 195 -24.56 16.12 -16.85
C PRO A 195 -26.07 16.39 -16.96
N ASP A 196 -26.64 16.18 -18.15
CA ASP A 196 -28.05 16.47 -18.42
C ASP A 196 -28.99 15.55 -17.62
N ASP A 197 -28.55 14.34 -17.26
CA ASP A 197 -29.27 13.38 -16.43
C ASP A 197 -29.18 13.67 -14.91
N ALA A 198 -28.47 14.74 -14.53
CA ALA A 198 -28.30 15.09 -13.12
C ALA A 198 -29.61 15.66 -12.53
N VAL A 199 -30.07 15.02 -11.47
CA VAL A 199 -31.28 15.38 -10.71
C VAL A 199 -30.95 16.25 -9.51
N ASP A 200 -31.93 17.02 -9.03
CA ASP A 200 -31.82 17.76 -7.79
C ASP A 200 -31.75 16.79 -6.60
N PRO A 201 -30.74 16.90 -5.74
CA PRO A 201 -30.64 16.07 -4.53
C PRO A 201 -31.86 16.10 -3.62
N ALA A 202 -32.57 17.21 -3.56
CA ALA A 202 -33.77 17.38 -2.75
C ALA A 202 -34.85 16.37 -3.12
N GLY A 203 -35.01 16.01 -4.41
CA GLY A 203 -35.94 15.02 -4.89
C GLY A 203 -35.66 13.59 -4.40
N LEU A 204 -34.45 13.30 -3.98
CA LEU A 204 -34.00 12.00 -3.47
C LEU A 204 -33.72 12.00 -1.97
N ALA A 205 -34.04 13.08 -1.24
CA ALA A 205 -33.69 13.22 0.16
C ALA A 205 -34.20 12.09 1.05
N GLY A 206 -35.46 11.67 0.89
CA GLY A 206 -36.02 10.58 1.68
C GLY A 206 -35.34 9.23 1.45
N PRO A 207 -35.26 8.73 0.21
CA PRO A 207 -34.54 7.50 -0.12
C PRO A 207 -33.08 7.53 0.30
N MET A 208 -32.39 8.64 0.06
CA MET A 208 -30.95 8.77 0.39
C MET A 208 -30.70 8.78 1.90
N ARG A 209 -31.54 9.46 2.69
CA ARG A 209 -31.41 9.42 4.15
C ARG A 209 -31.60 8.00 4.68
N ARG A 210 -32.63 7.26 4.21
CA ARG A 210 -32.77 5.86 4.61
C ARG A 210 -31.60 5.01 4.23
N LEU A 211 -31.11 5.13 2.99
CA LEU A 211 -29.91 4.44 2.51
C LEU A 211 -28.69 4.71 3.42
N LEU A 212 -28.54 5.94 3.89
CA LEU A 212 -27.36 6.37 4.66
C LEU A 212 -27.49 6.08 6.18
N THR A 213 -28.67 5.74 6.70
CA THR A 213 -28.87 5.59 8.16
C THR A 213 -29.26 4.19 8.60
N GLU A 214 -30.02 3.46 7.78
CA GLU A 214 -30.60 2.19 8.21
C GLU A 214 -29.65 1.00 8.03
N PRO A 215 -29.02 0.78 6.86
CA PRO A 215 -28.16 -0.37 6.65
C PRO A 215 -26.70 -0.12 7.06
N VAL A 216 -25.93 -1.21 7.09
CA VAL A 216 -24.48 -1.13 7.08
C VAL A 216 -23.99 -0.76 5.67
N ILE A 217 -23.18 0.27 5.56
CA ILE A 217 -22.69 0.75 4.27
C ILE A 217 -21.31 0.16 3.96
N VAL A 218 -21.17 -0.40 2.77
CA VAL A 218 -19.91 -0.89 2.20
C VAL A 218 -19.53 -0.02 1.03
N THR A 219 -18.33 0.58 1.08
CA THR A 219 -17.78 1.41 0.01
C THR A 219 -16.45 0.87 -0.47
N TRP A 220 -16.07 1.21 -1.69
CA TRP A 220 -14.73 0.86 -2.20
C TRP A 220 -13.63 1.61 -1.47
N SER A 221 -13.79 2.92 -1.28
CA SER A 221 -12.90 3.76 -0.48
C SER A 221 -13.68 4.53 0.58
N GLY A 222 -13.08 4.71 1.77
CA GLY A 222 -13.78 5.33 2.91
C GLY A 222 -14.23 6.78 2.69
N GLY A 223 -13.67 7.50 1.72
CA GLY A 223 -14.04 8.89 1.40
C GLY A 223 -15.12 9.05 0.35
N GLU A 224 -15.55 7.95 -0.32
CA GLU A 224 -16.50 8.04 -1.42
C GLU A 224 -17.83 8.70 -1.02
N ILE A 225 -18.32 8.41 0.16
CA ILE A 225 -19.65 8.86 0.63
C ILE A 225 -19.62 10.12 1.49
N ASP A 226 -18.45 10.69 1.78
CA ASP A 226 -18.33 11.89 2.63
C ASP A 226 -19.14 13.09 2.09
N SER A 227 -19.23 13.20 0.77
CA SER A 227 -20.03 14.24 0.12
C SER A 227 -21.53 14.04 0.32
N LEU A 228 -22.00 12.79 0.39
CA LEU A 228 -23.42 12.46 0.57
C LEU A 228 -23.87 12.74 2.01
N TRP A 229 -23.06 12.45 3.01
CA TRP A 229 -23.39 12.75 4.40
C TRP A 229 -23.62 14.24 4.60
N ARG A 230 -22.69 15.06 4.10
CA ARG A 230 -22.82 16.52 4.15
C ARG A 230 -24.03 17.03 3.37
N LEU A 231 -24.28 16.43 2.18
CA LEU A 231 -25.37 16.86 1.30
C LEU A 231 -26.74 16.63 1.92
N TYR A 232 -26.91 15.52 2.66
CA TYR A 232 -28.19 15.12 3.23
C TYR A 232 -28.29 15.36 4.73
N ASP A 233 -27.30 16.02 5.33
CA ASP A 233 -27.23 16.33 6.77
C ASP A 233 -27.50 15.07 7.61
N VAL A 234 -26.73 14.03 7.37
CA VAL A 234 -26.85 12.74 8.04
C VAL A 234 -25.60 12.53 8.89
N ASP A 235 -25.79 12.12 10.13
CA ASP A 235 -24.70 11.68 10.99
C ASP A 235 -23.97 10.51 10.34
N ARG A 236 -22.69 10.38 10.68
CA ARG A 236 -21.81 9.36 10.10
C ARG A 236 -22.45 7.98 10.15
N PRO A 237 -22.75 7.34 9.02
CA PRO A 237 -23.44 6.07 9.01
C PRO A 237 -22.58 4.95 9.59
N ARG A 238 -23.23 3.84 9.92
CA ARG A 238 -22.54 2.60 10.28
C ARG A 238 -21.80 2.07 9.07
N LEU A 239 -20.46 2.15 9.11
CA LEU A 239 -19.62 1.43 8.17
C LEU A 239 -19.33 0.06 8.75
N TRP A 240 -19.28 -0.95 7.91
CA TRP A 240 -18.90 -2.29 8.31
C TRP A 240 -17.41 -2.53 8.00
N PRO A 241 -16.59 -3.03 8.93
CA PRO A 241 -16.92 -3.26 10.34
C PRO A 241 -17.04 -1.95 11.13
N PRO A 242 -17.67 -1.95 12.32
CA PRO A 242 -17.66 -0.77 13.18
C PRO A 242 -16.20 -0.35 13.39
N ALA A 243 -15.92 0.91 13.09
CA ALA A 243 -14.62 1.55 12.96
C ALA A 243 -13.51 0.85 13.75
N TYR A 244 -12.56 0.24 13.05
CA TYR A 244 -11.35 -0.30 13.66
C TYR A 244 -10.54 0.87 14.21
N ILE A 245 -10.16 0.77 15.50
CA ILE A 245 -9.31 1.75 16.17
C ILE A 245 -7.97 1.77 15.43
N GLY A 246 -7.66 2.84 14.71
CA GLY A 246 -6.34 2.96 14.08
C GLY A 246 -6.26 3.58 12.70
N GLY A 247 -7.30 4.21 12.22
CA GLY A 247 -7.28 4.98 10.97
C GLY A 247 -8.10 4.33 9.87
N ASN A 248 -8.63 5.13 9.07
CA ASN A 248 -9.52 4.96 7.94
C ASN A 248 -10.28 3.62 7.89
N PRO A 249 -11.62 3.64 8.11
CA PRO A 249 -12.42 2.43 8.13
C PRO A 249 -12.13 1.63 6.88
N ASP A 250 -12.13 0.32 7.02
CA ASP A 250 -11.76 -0.63 5.99
C ASP A 250 -12.53 -0.38 4.70
N ALA A 251 -11.95 0.44 3.88
CA ALA A 251 -12.36 0.53 2.50
C ALA A 251 -12.25 -0.88 1.90
N LEU A 252 -13.27 -1.32 1.22
CA LEU A 252 -13.32 -2.65 0.60
C LEU A 252 -12.08 -2.93 -0.27
N TRP A 253 -11.46 -1.89 -0.86
CA TRP A 253 -10.26 -2.04 -1.66
C TRP A 253 -9.10 -2.71 -0.89
N ARG A 254 -8.96 -2.43 0.42
CA ARG A 254 -7.94 -3.07 1.26
C ARG A 254 -8.25 -4.55 1.47
N ARG A 255 -9.51 -4.87 1.77
CA ARG A 255 -9.95 -6.26 1.93
C ARG A 255 -9.80 -7.04 0.61
N ALA A 256 -10.16 -6.42 -0.52
CA ALA A 256 -9.96 -7.01 -1.84
C ALA A 256 -8.47 -7.20 -2.18
N THR A 257 -7.61 -6.27 -1.78
CA THR A 257 -6.15 -6.38 -1.90
C THR A 257 -5.63 -7.57 -1.08
N CYS A 258 -6.05 -7.70 0.17
CA CYS A 258 -5.70 -8.84 1.02
C CYS A 258 -6.25 -10.16 0.47
N TRP A 259 -7.50 -10.17 -0.01
CA TRP A 259 -8.11 -11.36 -0.62
C TRP A 259 -7.35 -11.86 -1.83
N ARG A 260 -6.85 -10.97 -2.70
CA ARG A 260 -5.97 -11.35 -3.81
C ARG A 260 -4.64 -11.89 -3.31
N GLY A 261 -4.07 -11.31 -2.26
CA GLY A 261 -2.86 -11.79 -1.59
C GLY A 261 -1.62 -11.79 -2.47
N GLU A 262 -1.59 -11.00 -3.56
CA GLU A 262 -0.47 -10.92 -4.49
C GLU A 262 0.61 -9.99 -3.93
N VAL A 263 1.72 -10.57 -3.45
CA VAL A 263 2.88 -9.80 -2.99
C VAL A 263 3.62 -9.22 -4.20
N ASP A 264 3.87 -7.93 -4.20
CA ASP A 264 4.67 -7.28 -5.24
C ASP A 264 6.16 -7.53 -4.96
N VAL A 265 6.73 -8.48 -5.69
CA VAL A 265 8.14 -8.86 -5.53
C VAL A 265 9.12 -7.80 -6.05
N ASP A 266 8.64 -6.88 -6.88
CA ASP A 266 9.43 -5.77 -7.43
C ASP A 266 9.44 -4.58 -6.47
N ASP A 267 8.47 -4.50 -5.54
CA ASP A 267 8.48 -3.50 -4.47
C ASP A 267 9.52 -3.88 -3.40
N PRO A 268 10.46 -2.98 -3.07
CA PRO A 268 11.41 -3.20 -1.97
C PRO A 268 10.77 -3.49 -0.61
N ARG A 269 9.52 -3.05 -0.40
CA ARG A 269 8.74 -3.28 0.82
C ARG A 269 7.97 -4.58 0.81
N LEU A 270 7.86 -5.23 -0.36
CA LEU A 270 7.05 -6.43 -0.56
C LEU A 270 5.57 -6.17 -0.18
N GLU A 271 5.05 -4.98 -0.50
CA GLU A 271 3.65 -4.65 -0.27
C GLU A 271 2.75 -5.47 -1.21
N LEU A 272 1.47 -5.59 -0.87
CA LEU A 272 0.51 -6.25 -1.73
C LEU A 272 0.15 -5.36 -2.93
N ARG A 273 0.01 -5.96 -4.10
CA ARG A 273 -0.53 -5.26 -5.27
C ARG A 273 -1.98 -4.88 -5.02
N SER A 274 -2.27 -3.59 -5.13
CA SER A 274 -3.62 -3.06 -4.91
C SER A 274 -4.64 -3.71 -5.82
N ALA A 275 -5.79 -4.08 -5.27
CA ALA A 275 -6.91 -4.56 -6.06
C ALA A 275 -7.43 -3.46 -6.98
N LEU A 276 -7.82 -3.85 -8.19
CA LEU A 276 -8.42 -2.95 -9.17
C LEU A 276 -9.85 -2.60 -8.78
N ASP A 277 -10.22 -1.34 -9.00
CA ASP A 277 -11.58 -0.85 -8.78
C ASP A 277 -12.58 -1.61 -9.68
N PRO A 278 -13.62 -2.24 -9.11
CA PRO A 278 -14.65 -2.93 -9.88
C PRO A 278 -15.54 -2.01 -10.71
N GLY A 279 -15.62 -0.72 -10.40
CA GLY A 279 -16.28 0.32 -11.19
C GLY A 279 -17.69 0.69 -10.76
N ASN A 280 -18.56 -0.25 -10.37
CA ASN A 280 -19.93 0.00 -9.94
C ASN A 280 -20.33 -0.91 -8.76
N ALA A 281 -21.51 -0.64 -8.17
CA ALA A 281 -21.99 -1.35 -6.98
C ALA A 281 -22.26 -2.84 -7.26
N GLU A 282 -22.85 -3.19 -8.39
CA GLU A 282 -23.13 -4.59 -8.75
C GLU A 282 -21.85 -5.43 -8.87
N ARG A 283 -20.83 -4.90 -9.56
CA ARG A 283 -19.53 -5.59 -9.69
C ARG A 283 -18.81 -5.66 -8.34
N THR A 284 -18.98 -4.65 -7.50
CA THR A 284 -18.44 -4.62 -6.13
C THR A 284 -19.11 -5.70 -5.28
N LEU A 285 -20.43 -5.86 -5.36
CA LEU A 285 -21.18 -6.94 -4.70
C LEU A 285 -20.73 -8.32 -5.24
N LEU A 286 -20.56 -8.47 -6.56
CA LEU A 286 -20.07 -9.71 -7.15
C LEU A 286 -18.68 -10.08 -6.60
N MET A 287 -17.82 -9.10 -6.42
CA MET A 287 -16.50 -9.32 -5.81
C MET A 287 -16.63 -9.78 -4.35
N LEU A 288 -17.50 -9.14 -3.55
CA LEU A 288 -17.77 -9.55 -2.17
C LEU A 288 -18.29 -11.00 -2.11
N ARG A 289 -19.20 -11.39 -2.99
CA ARG A 289 -19.70 -12.76 -3.07
C ARG A 289 -18.60 -13.76 -3.43
N ARG A 290 -17.68 -13.38 -4.32
CA ARG A 290 -16.51 -14.21 -4.66
C ARG A 290 -15.54 -14.34 -3.49
N MET A 291 -15.34 -13.25 -2.73
CA MET A 291 -14.53 -13.30 -1.51
C MET A 291 -15.15 -14.28 -0.51
N ALA A 292 -16.43 -14.14 -0.19
CA ALA A 292 -17.14 -15.00 0.76
C ALA A 292 -17.19 -16.48 0.33
N ALA A 293 -17.27 -16.76 -0.97
CA ALA A 293 -17.30 -18.11 -1.52
C ALA A 293 -15.90 -18.74 -1.72
N THR A 294 -14.83 -18.04 -1.30
CA THR A 294 -13.47 -18.57 -1.45
C THR A 294 -13.23 -19.73 -0.51
N ASP A 295 -12.86 -20.87 -1.05
CA ASP A 295 -12.45 -22.04 -0.27
C ASP A 295 -11.06 -21.81 0.37
N LEU A 296 -11.02 -21.76 1.69
CA LEU A 296 -9.80 -21.60 2.47
C LEU A 296 -9.03 -22.92 2.66
N THR A 297 -9.65 -24.07 2.41
CA THR A 297 -9.00 -25.37 2.58
C THR A 297 -7.99 -25.66 1.48
N ALA A 298 -8.23 -25.13 0.27
CA ALA A 298 -7.34 -25.25 -0.89
C ALA A 298 -6.01 -24.49 -0.74
N THR A 299 -5.92 -23.55 0.19
CA THR A 299 -4.73 -22.73 0.44
C THR A 299 -3.78 -23.30 1.49
N ALA A 300 -4.13 -24.40 2.13
CA ALA A 300 -3.35 -25.02 3.21
C ALA A 300 -2.30 -26.05 2.73
N SER A 301 -2.13 -26.26 1.43
CA SER A 301 -1.05 -27.10 0.91
C SER A 301 0.24 -26.28 0.78
N PRO A 302 1.34 -26.70 1.45
CA PRO A 302 2.62 -26.02 1.46
C PRO A 302 3.33 -26.06 0.10
#